data_46a3ae389c60d783af1b1c52e20d61a9
#
_entry.id   46a3ae389c60d783af1b1c52e20d61a9
#
_cell.length_a   1.000
_cell.length_b   1.000
_cell.length_c   1.000
_cell.angle_alpha   90.00
_cell.angle_beta   90.00
_cell.angle_gamma   90.00
#
_symmetry.space_group_name_H-M   'P 1'
#
loop_
_entity.id
_entity.type
_entity.pdbx_description
1 polymer ?
#
loop_
_entity_poly.entity_id
_entity_poly.type
_entity_poly.pdbx_seq_one_letter_code
_entity_poly.pdbx_strand_id
1 'polypeptide(L)'
;MKMSKELGDLVICDDDLALPGFHIFGPKQGVTMNKTECYYLEQPLASIHTDIQYKEHLSHWKQFKEVDLSQVLSFTLTIKLPTHGGGLYIWDWADFDQEMIDTFNFQHNDEKVDVLKNKYLWDNDSVNGYNPQEEPLYEEYMEGNMVYFIGHLVHQIAPAKKCLPNDRRITLQGHGIMCDGAWRVYF
;
A
#
# COMPACT_ATOMS: atom_id res chain seq x y z
N MET A 1 -16.90 16.44 -1.95
CA MET A 1 -16.58 15.05 -1.56
C MET A 1 -15.75 15.10 -0.28
N LYS A 2 -15.83 14.11 0.62
CA LYS A 2 -15.10 14.13 1.91
C LYS A 2 -13.58 14.22 1.69
N MET A 3 -13.02 13.43 0.75
CA MET A 3 -11.59 13.46 0.40
C MET A 3 -11.10 14.86 0.01
N SER A 4 -11.82 15.59 -0.85
CA SER A 4 -11.42 16.95 -1.26
C SER A 4 -11.29 17.91 -0.08
N LYS A 5 -12.14 17.74 0.95
CA LYS A 5 -12.08 18.57 2.15
C LYS A 5 -10.87 18.23 3.03
N GLU A 6 -10.50 16.99 3.11
CA GLU A 6 -9.38 16.52 3.94
C GLU A 6 -8.03 16.79 3.28
N LEU A 7 -7.93 16.61 1.96
CA LEU A 7 -6.71 16.88 1.19
C LEU A 7 -6.51 18.37 0.86
N GLY A 8 -7.54 19.19 1.00
CA GLY A 8 -7.50 20.62 0.66
C GLY A 8 -7.63 20.93 -0.84
N ASP A 9 -7.67 19.91 -1.68
CA ASP A 9 -7.69 20.01 -3.13
C ASP A 9 -8.89 19.29 -3.75
N LEU A 10 -9.17 19.60 -5.01
CA LEU A 10 -10.20 18.91 -5.78
C LEU A 10 -9.77 17.44 -6.00
N VAL A 11 -10.69 16.52 -5.76
CA VAL A 11 -10.51 15.08 -6.02
C VAL A 11 -11.51 14.62 -7.07
N ILE A 12 -11.00 14.02 -8.11
CA ILE A 12 -11.77 13.51 -9.26
C ILE A 12 -11.44 12.02 -9.42
N CYS A 13 -12.48 11.17 -9.48
CA CYS A 13 -12.29 9.78 -9.83
C CYS A 13 -11.98 9.67 -11.32
N ASP A 14 -10.96 8.90 -11.67
CA ASP A 14 -10.58 8.67 -13.06
C ASP A 14 -11.30 7.41 -13.56
N ASP A 15 -12.38 7.64 -14.32
CA ASP A 15 -13.26 6.56 -14.79
C ASP A 15 -12.65 5.75 -15.97
N ASP A 16 -11.56 6.23 -16.55
CA ASP A 16 -10.86 5.55 -17.65
C ASP A 16 -9.89 4.47 -17.15
N LEU A 17 -9.61 4.46 -15.84
CA LEU A 17 -8.77 3.47 -15.19
C LEU A 17 -9.61 2.38 -14.49
N ALA A 18 -8.95 1.55 -13.69
CA ALA A 18 -9.62 0.43 -13.04
C ALA A 18 -10.76 0.87 -12.10
N LEU A 19 -11.80 0.08 -12.03
CA LEU A 19 -12.88 0.24 -11.06
C LEU A 19 -12.42 -0.17 -9.66
N PRO A 20 -13.03 0.42 -8.60
CA PRO A 20 -12.72 0.06 -7.23
C PRO A 20 -12.85 -1.43 -6.95
N GLY A 21 -11.81 -2.02 -6.38
CA GLY A 21 -11.77 -3.40 -5.95
C GLY A 21 -11.56 -3.54 -4.44
N PHE A 22 -12.08 -4.62 -3.87
CA PHE A 22 -11.85 -4.92 -2.45
C PHE A 22 -10.71 -5.91 -2.30
N HIS A 23 -9.78 -5.60 -1.41
CA HIS A 23 -8.77 -6.53 -0.94
C HIS A 23 -9.35 -7.30 0.25
N ILE A 24 -9.53 -8.61 0.08
CA ILE A 24 -10.19 -9.46 1.08
C ILE A 24 -9.22 -10.56 1.52
N PHE A 25 -8.86 -10.53 2.79
CA PHE A 25 -8.08 -11.57 3.46
C PHE A 25 -8.91 -12.19 4.57
N GLY A 26 -8.97 -13.53 4.57
CA GLY A 26 -9.75 -14.29 5.53
C GLY A 26 -10.79 -15.19 4.87
N PRO A 27 -11.64 -15.85 5.65
CA PRO A 27 -12.58 -16.85 5.15
C PRO A 27 -13.74 -16.22 4.37
N LYS A 28 -14.37 -17.01 3.51
CA LYS A 28 -15.65 -16.63 2.89
C LYS A 28 -16.72 -16.42 3.97
N GLN A 29 -17.76 -15.65 3.64
CA GLN A 29 -18.86 -15.41 4.56
C GLN A 29 -19.52 -16.74 4.99
N GLY A 30 -19.71 -16.91 6.29
CA GLY A 30 -20.29 -18.13 6.88
C GLY A 30 -19.31 -19.29 7.05
N VAL A 31 -18.04 -19.09 6.69
CA VAL A 31 -16.96 -20.09 6.89
C VAL A 31 -16.05 -19.59 8.00
N THR A 32 -15.57 -20.50 8.83
CA THR A 32 -14.58 -20.22 9.89
C THR A 32 -13.21 -20.78 9.48
N MET A 33 -12.15 -20.06 9.83
CA MET A 33 -10.78 -20.51 9.61
C MET A 33 -10.38 -21.57 10.63
N ASN A 34 -9.63 -22.56 10.17
CA ASN A 34 -8.88 -23.46 11.04
C ASN A 34 -7.58 -22.79 11.54
N LYS A 35 -6.82 -23.49 12.39
CA LYS A 35 -5.57 -22.95 12.97
C LYS A 35 -4.51 -22.61 11.92
N THR A 36 -4.41 -23.39 10.86
CA THR A 36 -3.43 -23.15 9.78
C THR A 36 -3.81 -21.91 8.98
N GLU A 37 -5.08 -21.73 8.67
CA GLU A 37 -5.58 -20.54 7.98
C GLU A 37 -5.42 -19.27 8.84
N CYS A 38 -5.68 -19.35 10.16
CA CYS A 38 -5.39 -18.26 11.08
C CYS A 38 -3.90 -17.91 11.09
N TYR A 39 -3.02 -18.92 11.09
CA TYR A 39 -1.58 -18.71 11.04
C TYR A 39 -1.15 -17.92 9.80
N TYR A 40 -1.74 -18.17 8.64
CA TYR A 40 -1.45 -17.38 7.43
C TYR A 40 -1.89 -15.92 7.56
N LEU A 41 -3.00 -15.63 8.23
CA LEU A 41 -3.44 -14.27 8.46
C LEU A 41 -2.55 -13.52 9.48
N GLU A 42 -1.81 -14.27 10.30
CA GLU A 42 -0.80 -13.76 11.24
C GLU A 42 0.59 -13.56 10.58
N GLN A 43 0.73 -13.86 9.30
CA GLN A 43 1.93 -13.57 8.52
C GLN A 43 1.74 -12.28 7.72
N PRO A 44 2.82 -11.63 7.26
CA PRO A 44 2.73 -10.51 6.33
C PRO A 44 1.90 -10.88 5.08
N LEU A 45 0.82 -10.13 4.85
CA LEU A 45 -0.14 -10.40 3.77
C LEU A 45 0.30 -9.85 2.42
N ALA A 46 1.28 -8.96 2.40
CA ALA A 46 1.83 -8.36 1.20
C ALA A 46 3.35 -8.20 1.37
N SER A 47 4.04 -7.98 0.26
CA SER A 47 5.45 -7.58 0.29
C SER A 47 5.61 -6.18 0.90
N ILE A 48 6.83 -5.85 1.33
CA ILE A 48 7.24 -4.47 1.56
C ILE A 48 7.35 -3.81 0.19
N HIS A 49 6.73 -2.65 0.00
CA HIS A 49 6.65 -1.96 -1.30
C HIS A 49 6.36 -0.48 -1.17
N THR A 50 6.44 0.21 -2.30
CA THR A 50 5.91 1.56 -2.53
C THR A 50 4.82 1.50 -3.59
N ASP A 51 3.88 2.43 -3.56
CA ASP A 51 2.77 2.50 -4.50
C ASP A 51 3.15 3.39 -5.70
N ILE A 52 3.59 2.75 -6.78
CA ILE A 52 3.98 3.45 -8.01
C ILE A 52 3.25 2.93 -9.26
N GLN A 53 2.05 2.38 -9.08
CA GLN A 53 1.20 1.84 -10.14
C GLN A 53 0.91 2.85 -11.25
N TYR A 54 1.03 4.15 -10.98
CA TYR A 54 0.93 5.19 -12.01
C TYR A 54 1.89 4.99 -13.19
N LYS A 55 3.02 4.31 -12.97
CA LYS A 55 3.99 3.99 -14.03
C LYS A 55 3.42 3.04 -15.09
N GLU A 56 2.47 2.21 -14.73
CA GLU A 56 1.77 1.33 -15.67
C GLU A 56 0.82 2.09 -16.58
N HIS A 57 0.44 3.31 -16.20
CA HIS A 57 -0.52 4.16 -16.88
C HIS A 57 0.07 5.44 -17.50
N LEU A 58 1.38 5.46 -17.79
CA LEU A 58 2.07 6.66 -18.32
C LEU A 58 1.44 7.21 -19.59
N SER A 59 0.86 6.36 -20.45
CA SER A 59 0.16 6.81 -21.67
C SER A 59 -1.13 7.56 -21.36
N HIS A 60 -1.82 7.18 -20.28
CA HIS A 60 -3.04 7.82 -19.81
C HIS A 60 -2.74 9.22 -19.27
N TRP A 61 -1.67 9.38 -18.49
CA TRP A 61 -1.30 10.66 -17.90
C TRP A 61 -0.89 11.72 -18.92
N LYS A 62 -0.48 11.33 -20.14
CA LYS A 62 -0.11 12.26 -21.22
C LYS A 62 -1.25 13.14 -21.71
N GLN A 63 -2.50 12.82 -21.40
CA GLN A 63 -3.64 13.66 -21.75
C GLN A 63 -3.76 14.94 -20.90
N PHE A 64 -3.12 14.98 -19.75
CA PHE A 64 -3.10 16.15 -18.87
C PHE A 64 -1.94 17.09 -19.25
N LYS A 65 -2.14 18.39 -19.03
CA LYS A 65 -1.11 19.40 -19.32
C LYS A 65 0.01 19.39 -18.28
N GLU A 66 -0.37 19.22 -17.02
CA GLU A 66 0.52 19.19 -15.88
C GLU A 66 0.30 17.91 -15.11
N VAL A 67 1.37 17.15 -14.88
CA VAL A 67 1.38 15.91 -14.09
C VAL A 67 2.51 16.02 -13.09
N ASP A 68 2.18 16.02 -11.81
CA ASP A 68 3.18 16.06 -10.74
C ASP A 68 3.37 14.66 -10.16
N LEU A 69 4.39 13.97 -10.64
CA LEU A 69 4.76 12.62 -10.17
C LEU A 69 5.46 12.62 -8.81
N SER A 70 5.83 13.79 -8.27
CA SER A 70 6.32 13.90 -6.90
C SER A 70 5.18 13.84 -5.87
N GLN A 71 3.96 14.09 -6.32
CA GLN A 71 2.75 14.03 -5.51
C GLN A 71 1.93 12.80 -5.88
N VAL A 72 2.25 11.69 -5.28
CA VAL A 72 1.53 10.42 -5.42
C VAL A 72 0.80 10.13 -4.12
N LEU A 73 -0.49 9.90 -4.23
CA LEU A 73 -1.36 9.60 -3.11
C LEU A 73 -1.67 8.10 -3.07
N SER A 74 -1.58 7.53 -1.89
CA SER A 74 -2.18 6.23 -1.59
C SER A 74 -3.25 6.39 -0.52
N PHE A 75 -4.32 5.63 -0.62
CA PHE A 75 -5.37 5.63 0.38
C PHE A 75 -5.96 4.24 0.60
N THR A 76 -6.36 4.00 1.83
CA THR A 76 -7.03 2.75 2.23
C THR A 76 -8.27 3.08 3.03
N LEU A 77 -9.45 2.71 2.52
CA LEU A 77 -10.68 2.70 3.30
C LEU A 77 -10.83 1.34 3.97
N THR A 78 -10.87 1.35 5.28
CA THR A 78 -11.02 0.15 6.09
C THR A 78 -12.49 -0.23 6.26
N ILE A 79 -12.89 -1.38 5.74
CA ILE A 79 -14.26 -1.90 5.82
C ILE A 79 -14.39 -2.86 7.00
N LYS A 80 -13.42 -3.77 7.15
CA LYS A 80 -13.37 -4.77 8.21
C LYS A 80 -11.93 -5.05 8.61
N LEU A 81 -11.70 -5.21 9.91
CA LEU A 81 -10.40 -5.59 10.47
C LEU A 81 -10.47 -6.93 11.20
N PRO A 82 -9.34 -7.64 11.32
CA PRO A 82 -9.17 -8.66 12.32
C PRO A 82 -9.40 -8.07 13.72
N THR A 83 -9.77 -8.91 14.67
CA THR A 83 -9.98 -8.49 16.07
C THR A 83 -8.74 -7.82 16.68
N HIS A 84 -7.55 -8.21 16.19
CA HIS A 84 -6.28 -7.63 16.61
C HIS A 84 -5.33 -7.47 15.42
N GLY A 85 -4.73 -6.30 15.24
CA GLY A 85 -3.78 -6.01 14.18
C GLY A 85 -4.45 -5.65 12.84
N GLY A 86 -3.78 -5.92 11.72
CA GLY A 86 -4.31 -5.65 10.38
C GLY A 86 -4.21 -4.19 9.91
N GLY A 87 -3.40 -3.37 10.58
CA GLY A 87 -3.07 -2.01 10.16
C GLY A 87 -2.00 -1.94 9.07
N LEU A 88 -1.09 -0.99 9.18
CA LEU A 88 0.00 -0.75 8.24
C LEU A 88 1.33 -0.64 8.98
N TYR A 89 2.37 -1.27 8.48
CA TYR A 89 3.75 -0.97 8.82
C TYR A 89 4.30 0.07 7.86
N ILE A 90 5.02 1.06 8.39
CA ILE A 90 5.60 2.17 7.64
C ILE A 90 7.08 2.31 8.01
N TRP A 91 7.93 2.43 6.99
CA TRP A 91 9.35 2.74 7.12
C TRP A 91 9.58 4.18 6.64
N ASP A 92 9.25 5.18 7.47
CA ASP A 92 9.33 6.61 7.15
C ASP A 92 10.78 7.13 7.05
N TRP A 93 11.72 6.40 7.62
CA TRP A 93 13.16 6.67 7.58
C TRP A 93 13.86 6.00 6.37
N ALA A 94 13.21 5.11 5.67
CA ALA A 94 13.76 4.47 4.48
C ALA A 94 13.78 5.46 3.32
N ASP A 95 14.93 6.11 3.13
CA ASP A 95 15.15 6.98 1.98
C ASP A 95 15.48 6.12 0.75
N PHE A 96 14.42 5.73 0.06
CA PHE A 96 14.55 5.07 -1.23
C PHE A 96 14.69 6.15 -2.30
N ASP A 97 15.88 6.28 -2.86
CA ASP A 97 16.04 7.13 -4.03
C ASP A 97 15.21 6.60 -5.22
N GLN A 98 14.99 7.45 -6.20
CA GLN A 98 14.16 7.10 -7.35
C GLN A 98 14.73 5.92 -8.14
N GLU A 99 16.06 5.76 -8.18
CA GLU A 99 16.73 4.65 -8.87
C GLU A 99 16.46 3.32 -8.13
N MET A 100 16.47 3.32 -6.82
CA MET A 100 16.07 2.16 -6.01
C MET A 100 14.59 1.83 -6.22
N ILE A 101 13.70 2.81 -6.16
CA ILE A 101 12.28 2.65 -6.44
C ILE A 101 12.08 2.06 -7.84
N ASP A 102 12.77 2.59 -8.84
CA ASP A 102 12.71 2.11 -10.21
C ASP A 102 13.24 0.69 -10.35
N THR A 103 14.30 0.34 -9.64
CA THR A 103 14.88 -1.01 -9.64
C THR A 103 13.93 -2.01 -8.97
N PHE A 104 13.28 -1.66 -7.86
CA PHE A 104 12.26 -2.49 -7.21
C PHE A 104 11.06 -2.79 -8.12
N ASN A 105 10.68 -1.84 -8.94
CA ASN A 105 9.42 -1.87 -9.68
C ASN A 105 9.56 -2.34 -11.13
N PHE A 106 10.78 -2.37 -11.68
CA PHE A 106 11.00 -2.80 -13.06
C PHE A 106 10.95 -4.33 -13.25
N GLN A 107 10.76 -5.09 -12.19
CA GLN A 107 10.95 -6.53 -12.27
C GLN A 107 9.76 -7.30 -11.69
N HIS A 108 8.78 -7.55 -12.54
CA HIS A 108 7.81 -8.65 -12.40
C HIS A 108 8.49 -10.05 -12.50
N ASN A 109 9.74 -10.17 -12.11
CA ASN A 109 10.45 -11.43 -12.07
C ASN A 109 10.65 -11.80 -10.60
N ASP A 110 9.80 -12.71 -10.09
CA ASP A 110 9.74 -13.11 -8.68
C ASP A 110 11.13 -13.45 -8.09
N GLU A 111 12.01 -14.08 -8.87
CA GLU A 111 13.37 -14.40 -8.45
C GLU A 111 14.24 -13.16 -8.16
N LYS A 112 14.05 -12.08 -8.92
CA LYS A 112 14.82 -10.84 -8.71
C LYS A 112 14.25 -9.98 -7.59
N VAL A 113 12.95 -10.02 -7.37
CA VAL A 113 12.30 -9.39 -6.21
C VAL A 113 12.80 -10.02 -4.92
N ASP A 114 12.95 -11.34 -4.87
CA ASP A 114 13.49 -12.02 -3.69
C ASP A 114 14.99 -11.73 -3.49
N VAL A 115 15.77 -11.60 -4.56
CA VAL A 115 17.17 -11.18 -4.49
C VAL A 115 17.29 -9.73 -4.01
N LEU A 116 16.41 -8.83 -4.47
CA LEU A 116 16.40 -7.44 -4.03
C LEU A 116 15.89 -7.31 -2.60
N LYS A 117 14.84 -8.03 -2.21
CA LYS A 117 14.40 -8.13 -0.82
C LYS A 117 15.53 -8.63 0.08
N ASN A 118 16.21 -9.70 -0.31
CA ASN A 118 17.34 -10.24 0.44
C ASN A 118 18.52 -9.27 0.46
N LYS A 119 18.82 -8.61 -0.66
CA LYS A 119 19.94 -7.68 -0.76
C LYS A 119 19.69 -6.38 0.02
N TYR A 120 18.50 -5.78 -0.12
CA TYR A 120 18.22 -4.47 0.48
C TYR A 120 17.59 -4.55 1.88
N LEU A 121 16.96 -5.67 2.23
CA LEU A 121 16.41 -5.88 3.58
C LEU A 121 17.37 -6.56 4.54
N TRP A 122 18.41 -7.26 4.01
CA TRP A 122 19.33 -8.08 4.82
C TRP A 122 20.81 -7.74 4.63
N ASP A 123 21.16 -6.94 3.60
CA ASP A 123 22.53 -6.53 3.36
C ASP A 123 22.76 -5.13 3.98
N ASN A 124 23.33 -5.14 5.16
CA ASN A 124 23.54 -3.94 6.00
C ASN A 124 24.37 -2.82 5.37
N ASP A 125 25.03 -3.08 4.23
CA ASP A 125 25.97 -2.14 3.63
C ASP A 125 25.42 -1.33 2.45
N SER A 126 24.20 -1.59 2.00
CA SER A 126 23.74 -1.08 0.69
C SER A 126 22.53 -0.15 0.71
N VAL A 127 21.93 0.12 1.86
CA VAL A 127 20.82 1.08 1.98
C VAL A 127 21.25 2.26 2.83
N ASN A 128 21.37 3.43 2.21
CA ASN A 128 21.60 4.68 2.94
C ASN A 128 20.48 4.90 3.95
N GLY A 129 20.78 4.70 5.23
CA GLY A 129 19.83 4.92 6.32
C GLY A 129 19.04 3.70 6.79
N TYR A 130 19.12 2.53 6.12
CA TYR A 130 18.45 1.33 6.63
C TYR A 130 19.18 0.81 7.88
N ASN A 131 18.50 0.88 9.00
CA ASN A 131 18.90 0.22 10.25
C ASN A 131 17.96 -0.96 10.49
N PRO A 132 18.41 -2.22 10.30
CA PRO A 132 17.56 -3.39 10.51
C PRO A 132 17.11 -3.58 11.97
N GLN A 133 17.64 -2.76 12.89
CA GLN A 133 17.24 -2.74 14.30
C GLN A 133 16.11 -1.73 14.57
N GLU A 134 15.75 -0.89 13.59
CA GLU A 134 14.63 0.03 13.71
C GLU A 134 13.35 -0.67 13.24
N GLU A 135 12.45 -0.86 14.18
CA GLU A 135 11.13 -1.40 13.89
C GLU A 135 10.32 -0.39 13.06
N PRO A 136 9.51 -0.86 12.10
CA PRO A 136 8.61 0.02 11.37
C PRO A 136 7.60 0.67 12.32
N LEU A 137 7.18 1.87 11.99
CA LEU A 137 6.04 2.48 12.65
C LEU A 137 4.79 1.65 12.35
N TYR A 138 3.98 1.43 13.38
CA TYR A 138 2.70 0.76 13.23
C TYR A 138 1.57 1.78 13.22
N GLU A 139 0.90 1.92 12.08
CA GLU A 139 -0.31 2.71 11.94
C GLU A 139 -1.53 1.82 12.16
N GLU A 140 -2.29 2.13 13.21
CA GLU A 140 -3.51 1.41 13.53
C GLU A 140 -4.65 1.85 12.63
N TYR A 141 -5.30 0.89 11.97
CA TYR A 141 -6.49 1.15 11.18
C TYR A 141 -7.75 1.05 12.05
N MET A 142 -8.77 1.83 11.68
CA MET A 142 -10.10 1.77 12.30
C MET A 142 -11.16 1.53 11.22
N GLU A 143 -12.11 0.64 11.49
CA GLU A 143 -13.23 0.36 10.58
C GLU A 143 -14.03 1.64 10.30
N GLY A 144 -14.35 1.88 9.02
CA GLY A 144 -15.03 3.08 8.54
C GLY A 144 -14.12 4.29 8.30
N ASN A 145 -12.84 4.22 8.68
CA ASN A 145 -11.89 5.29 8.44
C ASN A 145 -11.11 5.07 7.15
N MET A 146 -10.68 6.17 6.55
CA MET A 146 -9.78 6.19 5.42
C MET A 146 -8.45 6.77 5.86
N VAL A 147 -7.37 6.04 5.57
CA VAL A 147 -5.99 6.47 5.80
C VAL A 147 -5.40 6.93 4.48
N TYR A 148 -4.68 8.03 4.51
CA TYR A 148 -4.00 8.64 3.36
C TYR A 148 -2.51 8.73 3.66
N PHE A 149 -1.69 8.43 2.68
CA PHE A 149 -0.25 8.58 2.77
C PHE A 149 0.38 8.84 1.40
N ILE A 150 1.63 9.29 1.39
CA ILE A 150 2.39 9.49 0.16
C ILE A 150 2.69 8.11 -0.43
N GLY A 151 2.33 7.88 -1.70
CA GLY A 151 2.48 6.56 -2.33
C GLY A 151 3.93 6.06 -2.41
N HIS A 152 4.91 6.96 -2.39
CA HIS A 152 6.33 6.62 -2.35
C HIS A 152 6.82 6.13 -0.97
N LEU A 153 6.00 6.25 0.06
CA LEU A 153 6.34 5.77 1.39
C LEU A 153 6.43 4.24 1.39
N VAL A 154 7.53 3.72 1.92
CA VAL A 154 7.72 2.27 2.04
C VAL A 154 6.80 1.73 3.10
N HIS A 155 6.02 0.73 2.74
CA HIS A 155 5.01 0.20 3.64
C HIS A 155 4.72 -1.29 3.39
N GLN A 156 3.99 -1.89 4.33
CA GLN A 156 3.52 -3.26 4.26
C GLN A 156 2.21 -3.40 5.03
N ILE A 157 1.30 -4.22 4.54
CA ILE A 157 0.11 -4.61 5.31
C ILE A 157 0.56 -5.36 6.57
N ALA A 158 0.23 -4.81 7.74
CA ALA A 158 0.53 -5.46 9.00
C ALA A 158 -0.37 -6.70 9.21
N PRO A 159 0.19 -7.82 9.69
CA PRO A 159 -0.57 -9.03 9.95
C PRO A 159 -1.56 -8.88 11.11
N ALA A 160 -2.46 -9.83 11.24
CA ALA A 160 -3.21 -9.99 12.47
C ALA A 160 -2.26 -10.39 13.60
N LYS A 161 -2.37 -9.77 14.79
CA LYS A 161 -1.53 -10.10 15.94
C LYS A 161 -1.98 -11.36 16.68
N LYS A 162 -3.26 -11.67 16.58
CA LYS A 162 -3.90 -12.86 17.16
C LYS A 162 -5.17 -13.11 16.35
N CYS A 163 -5.12 -14.07 15.47
CA CYS A 163 -6.23 -14.36 14.59
C CYS A 163 -7.30 -15.22 15.29
N LEU A 164 -8.55 -14.81 15.13
CA LEU A 164 -9.71 -15.60 15.51
C LEU A 164 -10.34 -16.25 14.27
N PRO A 165 -11.08 -17.37 14.42
CA PRO A 165 -11.64 -18.12 13.31
C PRO A 165 -12.55 -17.34 12.34
N ASN A 166 -13.12 -16.24 12.78
CA ASN A 166 -14.01 -15.39 11.98
C ASN A 166 -13.36 -14.08 11.53
N ASP A 167 -12.08 -13.89 11.84
CA ASP A 167 -11.38 -12.66 11.49
C ASP A 167 -11.25 -12.49 9.98
N ARG A 168 -11.33 -11.24 9.54
CA ARG A 168 -11.17 -10.83 8.15
C ARG A 168 -10.53 -9.47 8.11
N ARG A 169 -9.77 -9.24 7.06
CA ARG A 169 -9.37 -7.90 6.65
C ARG A 169 -10.02 -7.60 5.31
N ILE A 170 -10.84 -6.56 5.26
CA ILE A 170 -11.48 -6.08 4.02
C ILE A 170 -11.17 -4.60 3.89
N THR A 171 -10.50 -4.23 2.82
CA THR A 171 -10.17 -2.84 2.53
C THR A 171 -10.48 -2.52 1.07
N LEU A 172 -10.82 -1.26 0.82
CA LEU A 172 -10.79 -0.65 -0.50
C LEU A 172 -9.51 0.18 -0.57
N GLN A 173 -8.66 -0.08 -1.55
CA GLN A 173 -7.41 0.65 -1.76
C GLN A 173 -7.49 1.40 -3.07
N GLY A 174 -6.80 2.50 -3.15
CA GLY A 174 -6.67 3.26 -4.37
C GLY A 174 -5.51 4.25 -4.30
N HIS A 175 -5.22 4.83 -5.43
CA HIS A 175 -4.09 5.71 -5.66
C HIS A 175 -4.56 7.02 -6.28
N GLY A 176 -3.69 8.01 -6.30
CA GLY A 176 -3.97 9.27 -6.96
C GLY A 176 -2.69 9.98 -7.39
N ILE A 177 -2.82 10.78 -8.44
CA ILE A 177 -1.76 11.65 -8.94
C ILE A 177 -2.33 13.06 -9.08
N MET A 178 -1.51 14.06 -8.81
CA MET A 178 -1.85 15.44 -9.04
C MET A 178 -1.73 15.76 -10.53
N CYS A 179 -2.87 16.06 -11.18
CA CYS A 179 -2.93 16.41 -12.58
C CYS A 179 -3.79 17.66 -12.78
N ASP A 180 -3.26 18.68 -13.48
CA ASP A 180 -3.95 19.95 -13.76
C ASP A 180 -4.58 20.59 -12.50
N GLY A 181 -3.87 20.52 -11.36
CA GLY A 181 -4.32 21.09 -10.08
C GLY A 181 -5.43 20.30 -9.36
N ALA A 182 -5.65 19.03 -9.72
CA ALA A 182 -6.60 18.16 -9.06
C ALA A 182 -6.00 16.75 -8.82
N TRP A 183 -6.37 16.13 -7.70
CA TRP A 183 -6.09 14.72 -7.49
C TRP A 183 -6.95 13.86 -8.43
N ARG A 184 -6.31 13.13 -9.32
CA ARG A 184 -6.92 12.08 -10.14
C ARG A 184 -6.75 10.77 -9.41
N VAL A 185 -7.86 10.27 -8.82
CA VAL A 185 -7.84 9.04 -8.03
C VAL A 185 -8.34 7.87 -8.87
N TYR A 186 -7.69 6.72 -8.71
CA TYR A 186 -7.97 5.46 -9.39
C TYR A 186 -7.74 4.27 -8.46
N PHE A 187 -8.10 3.05 -8.90
CA PHE A 187 -8.09 1.86 -8.05
C PHE A 187 -7.33 0.70 -8.69
#